data_56f4d819dab93413c5b8215689c26807
#
_entry.id   56f4d819dab93413c5b8215689c26807
#
_cell.length_a   1.000
_cell.length_b   1.000
_cell.length_c   1.000
_cell.angle_alpha   90.00
_cell.angle_beta   90.00
_cell.angle_gamma   90.00
#
_symmetry.space_group_name_H-M   'P 1'
#
loop_
_entity.id
_entity.type
_entity.pdbx_description
1 polymer ?
#
loop_
_entity_poly.entity_id
_entity_poly.type
_entity_poly.pdbx_seq_one_letter_code
_entity_poly.pdbx_strand_id
1 'polypeptide(L)'
;MPEMILVDTSVWVSHLRHGDPRLADLLDEGGVLVHPFVIGELACGNLKNRAEILSLLRALPLTAMAEHEEIMLFIERNGLMGRGLGYVDVHLLAAAVLSDVRLWTADKSLLKACTDLGIELQEGSDLHI
;
A
#
# COMPACT_ATOMS: atom_id res chain seq x y z
N MET A 1 -1.17 -20.32 6.74
CA MET A 1 -0.52 -19.02 6.51
C MET A 1 -1.58 -17.97 6.30
N PRO A 2 -1.53 -16.88 7.03
CA PRO A 2 -2.46 -15.79 6.79
C PRO A 2 -2.20 -15.20 5.40
N GLU A 3 -3.25 -14.76 4.77
CA GLU A 3 -3.16 -14.02 3.53
C GLU A 3 -2.55 -12.65 3.82
N MET A 4 -1.56 -12.27 3.03
CA MET A 4 -0.88 -11.00 3.25
C MET A 4 -1.51 -9.91 2.39
N ILE A 5 -1.65 -8.73 2.96
CA ILE A 5 -2.28 -7.60 2.32
C ILE A 5 -1.34 -6.40 2.39
N LEU A 6 -1.04 -5.83 1.23
CA LEU A 6 -0.24 -4.61 1.14
C LEU A 6 -1.15 -3.41 1.38
N VAL A 7 -0.82 -2.60 2.37
CA VAL A 7 -1.65 -1.47 2.80
C VAL A 7 -1.03 -0.16 2.33
N ASP A 8 -1.81 0.62 1.59
CA ASP A 8 -1.40 1.93 1.08
C ASP A 8 -1.35 2.98 2.18
N THR A 9 -0.56 4.01 1.96
CA THR A 9 -0.40 5.15 2.86
C THR A 9 -1.74 5.77 3.27
N SER A 10 -2.69 5.89 2.34
CA SER A 10 -4.00 6.48 2.62
C SER A 10 -4.74 5.76 3.76
N VAL A 11 -4.67 4.44 3.75
CA VAL A 11 -5.30 3.61 4.78
C VAL A 11 -4.57 3.75 6.11
N TRP A 12 -3.22 3.75 6.08
CA TRP A 12 -2.43 3.95 7.28
C TRP A 12 -2.70 5.30 7.93
N VAL A 13 -2.76 6.37 7.14
CA VAL A 13 -3.03 7.72 7.64
C VAL A 13 -4.38 7.76 8.35
N SER A 14 -5.40 7.19 7.73
CA SER A 14 -6.74 7.12 8.33
C SER A 14 -6.72 6.34 9.65
N HIS A 15 -6.03 5.19 9.66
CA HIS A 15 -5.93 4.35 10.86
C HIS A 15 -5.21 5.07 12.00
N LEU A 16 -4.10 5.75 11.69
CA LEU A 16 -3.32 6.43 12.72
C LEU A 16 -4.04 7.65 13.28
N ARG A 17 -4.97 8.24 12.52
CA ARG A 17 -5.77 9.38 12.97
C ARG A 17 -7.03 8.98 13.72
N HIS A 18 -7.72 7.97 13.23
CA HIS A 18 -9.09 7.66 13.69
C HIS A 18 -9.26 6.23 14.17
N GLY A 19 -8.29 5.38 13.92
CA GLY A 19 -8.43 3.94 14.15
C GLY A 19 -9.31 3.28 13.07
N ASP A 20 -8.84 2.16 12.56
CA ASP A 20 -9.60 1.31 11.65
C ASP A 20 -9.59 -0.11 12.21
N PRO A 21 -10.73 -0.60 12.73
CA PRO A 21 -10.77 -1.94 13.32
C PRO A 21 -10.35 -3.05 12.36
N ARG A 22 -10.60 -2.87 11.07
CA ARG A 22 -10.23 -3.87 10.06
C ARG A 22 -8.72 -3.98 9.94
N LEU A 23 -8.02 -2.84 9.95
CA LEU A 23 -6.56 -2.84 9.91
C LEU A 23 -5.98 -3.36 11.21
N ALA A 24 -6.56 -2.96 12.34
CA ALA A 24 -6.14 -3.48 13.65
C ALA A 24 -6.23 -5.00 13.70
N ASP A 25 -7.32 -5.58 13.21
CA ASP A 25 -7.50 -7.03 13.18
C ASP A 25 -6.46 -7.71 12.30
N LEU A 26 -6.18 -7.14 11.12
CA LEU A 26 -5.16 -7.68 10.23
C LEU A 26 -3.76 -7.63 10.85
N LEU A 27 -3.45 -6.55 11.57
CA LEU A 27 -2.18 -6.43 12.27
C LEU A 27 -2.05 -7.52 13.35
N ASP A 28 -3.12 -7.76 14.11
CA ASP A 28 -3.14 -8.80 15.12
C ASP A 28 -2.97 -10.20 14.54
N GLU A 29 -3.50 -10.41 13.33
CA GLU A 29 -3.41 -11.70 12.63
C GLU A 29 -2.08 -11.89 11.89
N GLY A 30 -1.24 -10.86 11.83
CA GLY A 30 0.03 -10.92 11.10
C GLY A 30 -0.13 -10.87 9.58
N GLY A 31 -1.22 -10.27 9.10
CA GLY A 31 -1.56 -10.27 7.67
C GLY A 31 -1.18 -9.01 6.91
N VAL A 32 -0.37 -8.11 7.50
CA VAL A 32 -0.05 -6.83 6.87
C VAL A 32 1.37 -6.82 6.32
N LEU A 33 1.48 -6.47 5.03
CA LEU A 33 2.75 -6.18 4.37
C LEU A 33 2.91 -4.66 4.25
N VAL A 34 4.13 -4.19 4.38
CA VAL A 34 4.47 -2.78 4.24
C VAL A 34 5.48 -2.60 3.13
N HIS A 35 5.26 -1.61 2.29
CA HIS A 35 6.28 -1.18 1.33
C HIS A 35 7.19 -0.14 1.99
N PRO A 36 8.52 -0.21 1.79
CA PRO A 36 9.43 0.76 2.39
C PRO A 36 9.09 2.22 2.10
N PHE A 37 8.58 2.51 0.90
CA PHE A 37 8.19 3.88 0.54
C PHE A 37 6.96 4.38 1.31
N VAL A 38 6.08 3.47 1.72
CA VAL A 38 4.96 3.83 2.58
C VAL A 38 5.49 4.28 3.95
N ILE A 39 6.45 3.57 4.50
CA ILE A 39 7.11 4.01 5.75
C ILE A 39 7.72 5.39 5.56
N GLY A 40 8.39 5.61 4.42
CA GLY A 40 8.97 6.91 4.11
C GLY A 40 7.94 8.02 4.04
N GLU A 41 6.82 7.79 3.38
CA GLU A 41 5.74 8.77 3.29
C GLU A 41 5.14 9.09 4.66
N LEU A 42 4.93 8.06 5.48
CA LEU A 42 4.44 8.28 6.84
C LEU A 42 5.46 9.04 7.68
N ALA A 43 6.76 8.77 7.48
CA ALA A 43 7.83 9.47 8.18
C ALA A 43 7.89 10.95 7.83
N CYS A 44 7.48 11.32 6.62
CA CYS A 44 7.40 12.73 6.19
C CYS A 44 6.24 13.48 6.84
N GLY A 45 5.28 12.76 7.38
CA GLY A 45 4.10 13.35 8.00
C GLY A 45 4.31 13.67 9.47
N ASN A 46 3.24 14.13 10.08
CA ASN A 46 3.21 14.56 11.47
C ASN A 46 2.60 13.47 12.33
N LEU A 47 3.44 12.55 12.77
CA LEU A 47 3.00 11.40 13.56
C LEU A 47 3.04 11.68 15.05
N LYS A 48 1.97 11.34 15.76
CA LYS A 48 1.99 11.23 17.22
C LYS A 48 2.76 9.97 17.59
N ASN A 49 3.55 10.04 18.65
CA ASN A 49 4.38 8.91 19.08
C ASN A 49 5.27 8.39 17.95
N ARG A 50 5.86 9.33 17.23
CA ARG A 50 6.60 9.08 15.99
C ARG A 50 7.61 7.93 16.09
N ALA A 51 8.48 7.97 17.09
CA ALA A 51 9.54 6.97 17.21
C ALA A 51 8.96 5.56 17.38
N GLU A 52 7.93 5.44 18.21
CA GLU A 52 7.25 4.19 18.46
C GLU A 52 6.56 3.66 17.19
N ILE A 53 5.81 4.52 16.52
CA ILE A 53 5.08 4.14 15.30
C ILE A 53 6.05 3.68 14.20
N LEU A 54 7.11 4.44 13.95
CA LEU A 54 8.09 4.07 12.93
C LEU A 54 8.81 2.77 13.27
N SER A 55 9.10 2.54 14.55
CA SER A 55 9.69 1.29 15.01
C SER A 55 8.77 0.09 14.73
N LEU A 56 7.48 0.24 15.05
CA LEU A 56 6.49 -0.81 14.80
C LEU A 56 6.33 -1.10 13.31
N LEU A 57 6.27 -0.06 12.48
CA LEU A 57 6.17 -0.22 11.03
C LEU A 57 7.37 -0.97 10.44
N ARG A 58 8.58 -0.65 10.91
CA ARG A 58 9.80 -1.32 10.45
C ARG A 58 9.87 -2.77 10.88
N ALA A 59 9.14 -3.15 11.91
CA ALA A 59 9.09 -4.54 12.38
C ALA A 59 8.11 -5.40 11.59
N LEU A 60 7.24 -4.80 10.78
CA LEU A 60 6.31 -5.55 9.94
C LEU A 60 7.04 -6.16 8.73
N PRO A 61 6.51 -7.26 8.17
CA PRO A 61 7.07 -7.81 6.94
C PRO A 61 7.07 -6.79 5.81
N LEU A 62 8.19 -6.66 5.12
CA LEU A 62 8.33 -5.71 4.01
C LEU A 62 8.18 -6.40 2.68
N THR A 63 7.59 -5.70 1.71
CA THR A 63 7.57 -6.17 0.33
C THR A 63 8.96 -6.06 -0.29
N ALA A 64 9.22 -6.87 -1.29
CA ALA A 64 10.36 -6.64 -2.18
C ALA A 64 10.16 -5.30 -2.89
N MET A 65 11.25 -4.60 -3.11
CA MET A 65 11.21 -3.30 -3.77
C MET A 65 11.82 -3.44 -5.17
N ALA A 66 11.04 -3.09 -6.18
CA ALA A 66 11.51 -3.10 -7.55
C ALA A 66 12.54 -1.98 -7.75
N GLU A 67 13.46 -2.20 -8.68
CA GLU A 67 14.41 -1.17 -9.06
C GLU A 67 13.76 -0.12 -9.95
N HIS A 68 14.34 1.07 -9.98
CA HIS A 68 13.80 2.19 -10.75
C HIS A 68 13.55 1.81 -12.23
N GLU A 69 14.50 1.15 -12.86
CA GLU A 69 14.34 0.77 -14.28
C GLU A 69 13.20 -0.23 -14.49
N GLU A 70 12.99 -1.12 -13.54
CA GLU A 70 11.85 -2.04 -13.58
C GLU A 70 10.52 -1.27 -13.47
N ILE A 71 10.48 -0.25 -12.64
CA ILE A 71 9.31 0.60 -12.50
C ILE A 71 9.04 1.37 -13.78
N MET A 72 10.08 1.90 -14.42
CA MET A 72 9.93 2.62 -15.69
C MET A 72 9.33 1.71 -16.77
N LEU A 73 9.80 0.47 -16.85
CA LEU A 73 9.24 -0.52 -17.77
C LEU A 73 7.79 -0.87 -17.43
N PHE A 74 7.50 -1.00 -16.15
CA PHE A 74 6.16 -1.31 -15.67
C PHE A 74 5.15 -0.23 -16.07
N ILE A 75 5.53 1.04 -15.94
CA ILE A 75 4.72 2.17 -16.37
C ILE A 75 4.41 2.07 -17.86
N GLU A 76 5.44 1.84 -18.68
CA GLU A 76 5.28 1.77 -20.15
C GLU A 76 4.41 0.59 -20.57
N ARG A 77 4.69 -0.59 -20.02
CA ARG A 77 3.97 -1.81 -20.39
C ARG A 77 2.50 -1.79 -20.03
N ASN A 78 2.15 -1.07 -18.98
CA ASN A 78 0.78 -1.07 -18.46
C ASN A 78 0.04 0.23 -18.72
N GLY A 79 0.66 1.16 -19.47
CA GLY A 79 0.01 2.41 -19.84
C GLY A 79 -0.42 3.26 -18.65
N LEU A 80 0.45 3.38 -17.64
CA LEU A 80 0.09 4.04 -16.39
C LEU A 80 0.29 5.56 -16.41
N MET A 81 0.86 6.10 -17.50
CA MET A 81 1.12 7.53 -17.61
C MET A 81 -0.18 8.33 -17.69
N GLY A 82 -0.17 9.51 -17.10
CA GLY A 82 -1.29 10.44 -17.18
C GLY A 82 -2.55 10.04 -16.44
N ARG A 83 -2.44 9.11 -15.49
CA ARG A 83 -3.60 8.57 -14.78
C ARG A 83 -3.72 9.06 -13.34
N GLY A 84 -2.98 10.08 -12.98
CA GLY A 84 -3.02 10.60 -11.62
C GLY A 84 -2.28 9.75 -10.59
N LEU A 85 -1.43 8.83 -11.06
CA LEU A 85 -0.64 7.97 -10.20
C LEU A 85 0.72 8.61 -9.92
N GLY A 86 1.13 8.62 -8.66
CA GLY A 86 2.47 9.04 -8.29
C GLY A 86 3.44 7.87 -8.36
N TYR A 87 4.72 8.19 -8.23
CA TYR A 87 5.78 7.19 -8.32
C TYR A 87 5.64 6.11 -7.23
N VAL A 88 5.27 6.51 -6.02
CA VAL A 88 5.05 5.54 -4.93
C VAL A 88 3.86 4.64 -5.25
N ASP A 89 2.78 5.19 -5.81
CA ASP A 89 1.62 4.39 -6.21
C ASP A 89 2.03 3.28 -7.18
N VAL A 90 2.87 3.63 -8.16
CA VAL A 90 3.34 2.64 -9.15
C VAL A 90 4.18 1.56 -8.48
N HIS A 91 5.01 1.92 -7.49
CA HIS A 91 5.75 0.93 -6.71
C HIS A 91 4.83 -0.03 -5.99
N LEU A 92 3.71 0.48 -5.44
CA LEU A 92 2.73 -0.38 -4.76
C LEU A 92 2.07 -1.35 -5.72
N LEU A 93 1.69 -0.86 -6.90
CA LEU A 93 1.11 -1.73 -7.94
C LEU A 93 2.09 -2.82 -8.36
N ALA A 94 3.33 -2.46 -8.61
CA ALA A 94 4.37 -3.42 -9.00
C ALA A 94 4.61 -4.44 -7.88
N ALA A 95 4.69 -4.00 -6.64
CA ALA A 95 4.90 -4.88 -5.50
C ALA A 95 3.74 -5.87 -5.35
N ALA A 96 2.49 -5.41 -5.52
CA ALA A 96 1.32 -6.27 -5.44
C ALA A 96 1.32 -7.35 -6.53
N VAL A 97 1.71 -6.97 -7.76
CA VAL A 97 1.82 -7.92 -8.87
C VAL A 97 2.93 -8.94 -8.60
N LEU A 98 4.12 -8.47 -8.23
CA LEU A 98 5.29 -9.33 -8.02
C LEU A 98 5.11 -10.28 -6.84
N SER A 99 4.44 -9.84 -5.80
CA SER A 99 4.22 -10.64 -4.59
C SER A 99 2.90 -11.41 -4.62
N ASP A 100 2.07 -11.16 -5.64
CA ASP A 100 0.74 -11.77 -5.78
C ASP A 100 -0.09 -11.60 -4.51
N VAL A 101 -0.19 -10.37 -4.04
CA VAL A 101 -0.94 -10.03 -2.83
C VAL A 101 -2.02 -9.00 -3.16
N ARG A 102 -3.03 -8.93 -2.30
CA ARG A 102 -4.05 -7.91 -2.39
C ARG A 102 -3.49 -6.56 -2.01
N LEU A 103 -4.09 -5.52 -2.57
CA LEU A 103 -3.79 -4.14 -2.19
C LEU A 103 -5.00 -3.51 -1.51
N TRP A 104 -4.76 -2.79 -0.44
CA TRP A 104 -5.79 -2.03 0.25
C TRP A 104 -5.47 -0.54 0.15
N THR A 105 -6.33 0.21 -0.52
CA THR A 105 -6.17 1.65 -0.70
C THR A 105 -7.53 2.34 -0.65
N ALA A 106 -7.53 3.62 -0.31
CA ALA A 106 -8.69 4.49 -0.39
C ALA A 106 -8.55 5.50 -1.54
N ASP A 107 -7.45 5.47 -2.27
CA ASP A 107 -7.20 6.40 -3.38
C ASP A 107 -7.88 5.91 -4.65
N LYS A 108 -8.72 6.75 -5.25
CA LYS A 108 -9.54 6.37 -6.43
C LYS A 108 -8.70 6.01 -7.66
N SER A 109 -7.64 6.76 -7.90
CA SER A 109 -6.76 6.49 -9.05
C SER A 109 -6.06 5.15 -8.90
N LEU A 110 -5.61 4.86 -7.69
CA LEU A 110 -4.94 3.60 -7.39
C LEU A 110 -5.92 2.43 -7.44
N LEU A 111 -7.14 2.59 -6.93
CA LEU A 111 -8.20 1.57 -7.04
C LEU A 111 -8.47 1.20 -8.49
N LYS A 112 -8.62 2.21 -9.35
CA LYS A 112 -8.88 1.97 -10.77
C LYS A 112 -7.72 1.22 -11.43
N ALA A 113 -6.50 1.62 -11.14
CA ALA A 113 -5.32 0.96 -11.70
C ALA A 113 -5.23 -0.51 -11.24
N CYS A 114 -5.54 -0.79 -9.98
CA CYS A 114 -5.59 -2.17 -9.48
C CYS A 114 -6.58 -3.00 -10.28
N THR A 115 -7.78 -2.47 -10.49
CA THR A 115 -8.81 -3.17 -11.26
C THR A 115 -8.34 -3.47 -12.67
N ASP A 116 -7.75 -2.49 -13.33
CA ASP A 116 -7.27 -2.64 -14.71
C ASP A 116 -6.13 -3.63 -14.84
N LEU A 117 -5.30 -3.75 -13.80
CA LEU A 117 -4.16 -4.68 -13.79
C LEU A 117 -4.52 -6.07 -13.24
N GLY A 118 -5.75 -6.26 -12.82
CA GLY A 118 -6.18 -7.53 -12.25
C GLY A 118 -5.62 -7.78 -10.85
N ILE A 119 -5.23 -6.75 -10.14
CA ILE A 119 -4.79 -6.85 -8.75
C ILE A 119 -6.04 -6.99 -7.87
N GLU A 120 -6.06 -8.00 -7.04
CA GLU A 120 -7.17 -8.22 -6.13
C GLU A 120 -7.16 -7.15 -5.03
N LEU A 121 -8.32 -6.56 -4.78
CA LEU A 121 -8.46 -5.52 -3.77
C LEU A 121 -8.91 -6.13 -2.45
N GLN A 122 -8.44 -5.54 -1.36
CA GLN A 122 -8.92 -5.91 -0.03
C GLN A 122 -10.36 -5.43 0.13
N GLU A 123 -11.19 -6.24 0.74
CA GLU A 123 -12.57 -5.87 1.08
C GLU A 123 -12.56 -4.58 1.91
N GLY A 124 -13.39 -3.64 1.53
CA GLY A 124 -13.42 -2.31 2.14
C GLY A 124 -12.57 -1.28 1.44
N SER A 125 -11.78 -1.68 0.41
CA SER A 125 -11.06 -0.74 -0.44
C SER A 125 -12.01 0.03 -1.35
N ASP A 126 -13.12 -0.59 -1.74
CA ASP A 126 -14.15 0.12 -2.48
C ASP A 126 -14.72 1.22 -1.63
N LEU A 127 -14.75 2.40 -2.18
CA LEU A 127 -15.42 3.48 -1.52
C LEU A 127 -16.89 3.41 -1.85
N HIS A 128 -17.65 2.95 -0.90
CA HIS A 128 -19.07 3.01 -1.04
C HIS A 128 -19.53 4.37 -0.65
N ILE A 129 -20.27 4.88 -1.46
CA ILE A 129 -20.78 6.19 -1.21
C ILE A 129 -22.24 6.12 -0.90
#